data_a7acebe2c87d34de685e4c6d32cecef4
#
_entry.id   a7acebe2c87d34de685e4c6d32cecef4
#
_cell.length_a   1.000
_cell.length_b   1.000
_cell.length_c   1.000
_cell.angle_alpha   90.00
_cell.angle_beta   90.00
_cell.angle_gamma   90.00
#
_symmetry.space_group_name_H-M   'P 1'
#
loop_
_entity.id
_entity.type
_entity.pdbx_description
1 polymer ?
#
loop_
_entity_poly.entity_id
_entity_poly.type
_entity_poly.pdbx_seq_one_letter_code
_entity_poly.pdbx_strand_id
1 'polypeptide(L)'
;MDTKNKRFILTESEIPTTWYNIVADMKNKPRPILHPGTKQPMKAEDLYPIFAKAVSDQEMNQTDAFIEIPEAVREEYKKYRCTPLVRAYGLEKALDTPAHIYFKNESVSPVGSHKLNSALAQAYYCKQEG
;
A
#
# COMPACT_ATOMS: atom_id res chain seq x y z
N MET A 1 -27.62 5.89 -7.31
CA MET A 1 -26.70 5.20 -6.39
C MET A 1 -27.40 5.02 -5.05
N ASP A 2 -27.38 3.81 -4.50
CA ASP A 2 -27.96 3.56 -3.19
C ASP A 2 -27.17 4.34 -2.13
N THR A 3 -27.74 5.43 -1.63
CA THR A 3 -27.12 6.30 -0.63
C THR A 3 -27.08 5.67 0.77
N LYS A 4 -27.61 4.46 0.91
CA LYS A 4 -27.75 3.77 2.22
C LYS A 4 -26.56 2.90 2.58
N ASN A 5 -25.76 2.45 1.62
CA ASN A 5 -24.61 1.60 1.91
C ASN A 5 -23.47 2.40 2.51
N LYS A 6 -23.24 2.15 3.81
CA LYS A 6 -22.14 2.79 4.56
C LYS A 6 -20.83 2.01 4.47
N ARG A 7 -20.89 0.69 4.27
CA ARG A 7 -19.73 -0.20 4.35
C ARG A 7 -19.67 -1.09 3.12
N PHE A 8 -18.47 -1.19 2.53
CA PHE A 8 -18.17 -2.06 1.40
C PHE A 8 -17.02 -2.98 1.78
N ILE A 9 -17.17 -4.26 1.49
CA ILE A 9 -16.14 -5.29 1.74
C ILE A 9 -16.06 -6.11 0.47
N LEU A 10 -14.86 -6.26 -0.08
CA LEU A 10 -14.59 -7.14 -1.21
C LEU A 10 -14.54 -8.60 -0.74
N THR A 11 -14.85 -9.51 -1.63
CA THR A 11 -14.70 -10.96 -1.43
C THR A 11 -13.24 -11.38 -1.56
N GLU A 12 -12.89 -12.59 -1.15
CA GLU A 12 -11.53 -13.12 -1.28
C GLU A 12 -11.07 -13.19 -2.75
N SER A 13 -11.97 -13.48 -3.67
CA SER A 13 -11.68 -13.54 -5.11
C SER A 13 -11.37 -12.17 -5.74
N GLU A 14 -11.71 -11.10 -5.05
CA GLU A 14 -11.44 -9.71 -5.48
C GLU A 14 -10.15 -9.14 -4.87
N ILE A 15 -9.40 -9.93 -4.07
CA ILE A 15 -8.10 -9.51 -3.55
C ILE A 15 -7.13 -9.33 -4.73
N PRO A 16 -6.49 -8.16 -4.86
CA PRO A 16 -5.55 -7.91 -5.96
C PRO A 16 -4.38 -8.89 -5.95
N THR A 17 -3.94 -9.30 -7.14
CA THR A 17 -2.72 -10.10 -7.33
C THR A 17 -1.47 -9.27 -7.52
N THR A 18 -1.63 -7.96 -7.73
CA THR A 18 -0.54 -7.00 -7.94
C THR A 18 -0.68 -5.80 -7.00
N TRP A 19 0.44 -5.22 -6.59
CA TRP A 19 0.47 -3.86 -6.05
C TRP A 19 0.47 -2.86 -7.20
N TYR A 20 -0.27 -1.78 -7.02
CA TYR A 20 -0.26 -0.66 -7.96
C TYR A 20 0.76 0.39 -7.54
N ASN A 21 1.75 0.62 -8.38
CA ASN A 21 2.74 1.67 -8.21
C ASN A 21 2.27 2.95 -8.93
N ILE A 22 1.62 3.82 -8.19
CA ILE A 22 1.09 5.08 -8.72
C ILE A 22 2.18 5.97 -9.35
N VAL A 23 3.43 5.85 -8.91
CA VAL A 23 4.54 6.68 -9.42
C VAL A 23 4.77 6.44 -10.91
N ALA A 24 4.53 5.23 -11.41
CA ALA A 24 4.65 4.92 -12.83
C ALA A 24 3.74 5.80 -13.71
N ASP A 25 2.51 6.08 -13.24
CA ASP A 25 1.50 6.84 -13.97
C ASP A 25 1.41 8.32 -13.59
N MET A 26 2.20 8.77 -12.63
CA MET A 26 2.22 10.19 -12.23
C MET A 26 2.82 11.08 -13.33
N LYS A 27 2.06 12.09 -13.76
CA LYS A 27 2.53 13.13 -14.68
C LYS A 27 3.74 13.89 -14.11
N ASN A 28 3.67 14.23 -12.81
CA ASN A 28 4.73 14.89 -12.07
C ASN A 28 5.30 13.88 -11.07
N LYS A 29 6.43 13.28 -11.39
CA LYS A 29 7.11 12.34 -10.49
C LYS A 29 7.53 13.03 -9.18
N PRO A 30 7.53 12.31 -8.05
CA PRO A 30 8.08 12.85 -6.79
C PRO A 30 9.57 13.19 -6.95
N ARG A 31 10.04 14.13 -6.14
CA ARG A 31 11.48 14.42 -6.07
C ARG A 31 12.25 13.20 -5.58
N PRO A 32 13.47 12.95 -6.07
CA PRO A 32 14.25 11.82 -5.61
C PRO A 32 14.60 11.96 -4.12
N ILE A 33 14.64 10.83 -3.43
CA ILE A 33 15.17 10.75 -2.07
C ILE A 33 16.66 11.09 -2.12
N LEU A 34 17.13 11.93 -1.21
CA LEU A 34 18.53 12.33 -1.17
C LEU A 34 19.29 11.53 -0.11
N HIS A 35 20.47 11.06 -0.48
CA HIS A 35 21.38 10.41 0.46
C HIS A 35 21.81 11.38 1.58
N PRO A 36 21.68 11.02 2.87
CA PRO A 36 21.88 11.95 3.99
C PRO A 36 23.29 12.55 4.05
N GLY A 37 24.31 11.79 3.65
CA GLY A 37 25.70 12.26 3.65
C GLY A 37 26.08 13.06 2.39
N THR A 38 25.81 12.52 1.20
CA THR A 38 26.26 13.11 -0.06
C THR A 38 25.31 14.16 -0.64
N LYS A 39 24.04 14.20 -0.18
CA LYS A 39 22.95 15.03 -0.72
C LYS A 39 22.65 14.79 -2.22
N GLN A 40 23.16 13.71 -2.78
CA GLN A 40 22.85 13.27 -4.13
C GLN A 40 21.60 12.35 -4.14
N PRO A 41 20.89 12.22 -5.28
CA PRO A 41 19.81 11.26 -5.43
C PRO A 41 20.27 9.86 -5.04
N MET A 42 19.49 9.21 -4.15
CA MET A 42 19.76 7.82 -3.74
C MET A 42 19.44 6.84 -4.87
N LYS A 43 20.18 5.73 -4.86
CA LYS A 43 19.92 4.53 -5.67
C LYS A 43 19.43 3.41 -4.77
N ALA A 44 18.90 2.33 -5.36
CA ALA A 44 18.43 1.17 -4.62
C ALA A 44 19.54 0.57 -3.75
N GLU A 45 20.77 0.53 -4.26
CA GLU A 45 21.92 -0.02 -3.56
C GLU A 45 22.26 0.72 -2.26
N ASP A 46 21.93 2.01 -2.17
CA ASP A 46 22.14 2.80 -0.95
C ASP A 46 21.21 2.35 0.19
N LEU A 47 20.11 1.66 -0.14
CA LEU A 47 19.12 1.14 0.81
C LEU A 47 19.40 -0.31 1.22
N TYR A 48 20.16 -1.08 0.45
CA TYR A 48 20.42 -2.52 0.71
C TYR A 48 21.02 -2.82 2.09
N PRO A 49 21.82 -1.94 2.72
CA PRO A 49 22.29 -2.19 4.08
C PRO A 49 21.19 -2.15 5.17
N ILE A 50 20.00 -1.61 4.83
CA ILE A 50 18.92 -1.36 5.80
C ILE A 50 17.69 -2.21 5.48
N PHE A 51 17.41 -2.45 4.19
CA PHE A 51 16.21 -3.14 3.70
C PHE A 51 16.58 -4.27 2.74
N ALA A 52 15.70 -5.25 2.62
CA ALA A 52 15.80 -6.28 1.60
C ALA A 52 15.94 -5.65 0.20
N LYS A 53 16.77 -6.25 -0.66
CA LYS A 53 17.05 -5.72 -2.01
C LYS A 53 15.78 -5.54 -2.82
N ALA A 54 14.92 -6.57 -2.84
CA ALA A 54 13.65 -6.50 -3.57
C ALA A 54 12.75 -5.36 -3.09
N VAL A 55 12.75 -5.03 -1.80
CA VAL A 55 11.99 -3.88 -1.24
C VAL A 55 12.61 -2.57 -1.70
N SER A 56 13.94 -2.46 -1.67
CA SER A 56 14.68 -1.27 -2.10
C SER A 56 14.50 -1.00 -3.60
N ASP A 57 14.54 -2.06 -4.42
CA ASP A 57 14.32 -1.97 -5.86
C ASP A 57 12.89 -1.51 -6.18
N GLN A 58 11.89 -2.01 -5.44
CA GLN A 58 10.50 -1.57 -5.59
C GLN A 58 10.32 -0.11 -5.18
N GLU A 59 10.96 0.35 -4.10
CA GLU A 59 10.88 1.75 -3.66
C GLU A 59 11.43 2.71 -4.73
N MET A 60 12.47 2.31 -5.44
CA MET A 60 13.10 3.10 -6.49
C MET A 60 12.46 2.92 -7.89
N ASN A 61 11.53 1.99 -8.03
CA ASN A 61 10.86 1.71 -9.30
C ASN A 61 9.87 2.83 -9.66
N GLN A 62 10.11 3.49 -10.77
CA GLN A 62 9.27 4.58 -11.30
C GLN A 62 8.59 4.24 -12.62
N THR A 63 8.72 3.00 -13.09
CA THR A 63 8.29 2.59 -14.45
C THR A 63 7.20 1.55 -14.45
N ASP A 64 7.27 0.57 -13.55
CA ASP A 64 6.34 -0.54 -13.54
C ASP A 64 5.09 -0.19 -12.73
N ALA A 65 3.95 -0.04 -13.41
CA ALA A 65 2.69 0.31 -12.78
C ALA A 65 2.13 -0.82 -11.90
N PHE A 66 2.41 -2.08 -12.25
CA PHE A 66 1.91 -3.25 -11.52
C PHE A 66 3.07 -4.15 -11.13
N ILE A 67 3.17 -4.44 -9.83
CA ILE A 67 4.19 -5.31 -9.26
C ILE A 67 3.49 -6.54 -8.68
N GLU A 68 3.87 -7.73 -9.11
CA GLU A 68 3.22 -8.96 -8.66
C GLU A 68 3.42 -9.16 -7.15
N ILE A 69 2.33 -9.51 -6.46
CA ILE A 69 2.35 -9.89 -5.05
C ILE A 69 2.73 -11.37 -4.98
N PRO A 70 3.84 -11.75 -4.32
CA PRO A 70 4.21 -13.14 -4.13
C PRO A 70 3.06 -13.96 -3.53
N GLU A 71 2.86 -15.19 -4.02
CA GLU A 71 1.75 -16.03 -3.59
C GLU A 71 1.72 -16.22 -2.08
N ALA A 72 2.88 -16.47 -1.45
CA ALA A 72 2.97 -16.60 0.00
C ALA A 72 2.48 -15.35 0.75
N VAL A 73 2.71 -14.15 0.22
CA VAL A 73 2.19 -12.90 0.78
C VAL A 73 0.68 -12.80 0.58
N ARG A 74 0.17 -13.22 -0.60
CA ARG A 74 -1.28 -13.25 -0.87
C ARG A 74 -2.02 -14.19 0.08
N GLU A 75 -1.47 -15.36 0.37
CA GLU A 75 -2.03 -16.31 1.34
C GLU A 75 -2.12 -15.71 2.76
N GLU A 76 -1.10 -14.95 3.18
CA GLU A 76 -1.18 -14.23 4.45
C GLU A 76 -2.23 -13.10 4.42
N TYR A 77 -2.35 -12.38 3.29
CA TYR A 77 -3.37 -11.35 3.12
C TYR A 77 -4.79 -11.92 3.22
N LYS A 78 -5.08 -13.10 2.69
CA LYS A 78 -6.41 -13.74 2.75
C LYS A 78 -6.89 -13.96 4.18
N LYS A 79 -6.00 -14.10 5.16
CA LYS A 79 -6.35 -14.33 6.56
C LYS A 79 -7.09 -13.17 7.22
N TYR A 80 -6.95 -11.93 6.71
CA TYR A 80 -7.57 -10.75 7.33
C TYR A 80 -8.08 -9.69 6.34
N ARG A 81 -7.76 -9.78 5.08
CA ARG A 81 -8.28 -8.90 4.04
C ARG A 81 -9.53 -9.54 3.40
N CYS A 82 -10.56 -8.78 2.95
CA CYS A 82 -10.47 -7.34 2.74
C CYS A 82 -11.00 -6.56 3.93
N THR A 83 -10.23 -5.57 4.36
CA THR A 83 -10.70 -4.61 5.37
C THR A 83 -11.78 -3.69 4.79
N PRO A 84 -12.77 -3.21 5.58
CA PRO A 84 -13.89 -2.45 5.05
C PRO A 84 -13.49 -1.08 4.50
N LEU A 85 -14.12 -0.67 3.38
CA LEU A 85 -14.21 0.72 2.95
C LEU A 85 -15.48 1.31 3.54
N VAL A 86 -15.37 2.38 4.32
CA VAL A 86 -16.48 2.95 5.09
C VAL A 86 -16.71 4.40 4.66
N ARG A 87 -17.98 4.77 4.40
CA ARG A 87 -18.34 6.14 4.06
C ARG A 87 -18.44 7.00 5.31
N ALA A 88 -17.85 8.17 5.27
CA ALA A 88 -17.74 9.11 6.39
C ALA A 88 -18.84 10.19 6.33
N TYR A 89 -20.11 9.80 6.42
CA TYR A 89 -21.24 10.74 6.36
C TYR A 89 -21.14 11.91 7.35
N GLY A 90 -20.64 11.66 8.56
CA GLY A 90 -20.45 12.72 9.55
C GLY A 90 -19.45 13.79 9.11
N LEU A 91 -18.36 13.35 8.45
CA LEU A 91 -17.36 14.27 7.90
C LEU A 91 -17.90 15.03 6.69
N GLU A 92 -18.63 14.37 5.79
CA GLU A 92 -19.28 15.03 4.65
C GLU A 92 -20.22 16.15 5.12
N LYS A 93 -21.03 15.87 6.14
CA LYS A 93 -21.93 16.86 6.75
C LYS A 93 -21.17 18.00 7.43
N ALA A 94 -20.12 17.70 8.18
CA ALA A 94 -19.33 18.70 8.89
C ALA A 94 -18.59 19.66 7.93
N LEU A 95 -18.21 19.16 6.74
CA LEU A 95 -17.55 19.95 5.70
C LEU A 95 -18.53 20.63 4.73
N ASP A 96 -19.82 20.37 4.88
CA ASP A 96 -20.86 20.85 3.96
C ASP A 96 -20.49 20.63 2.48
N THR A 97 -20.05 19.40 2.17
CA THR A 97 -19.55 19.05 0.83
C THR A 97 -20.45 18.06 0.13
N PRO A 98 -20.65 18.18 -1.22
CA PRO A 98 -21.32 17.16 -2.01
C PRO A 98 -20.42 15.94 -2.30
N ALA A 99 -19.13 15.98 -1.95
CA ALA A 99 -18.20 14.92 -2.17
C ALA A 99 -18.51 13.70 -1.29
N HIS A 100 -18.39 12.50 -1.85
CA HIS A 100 -18.49 11.26 -1.09
C HIS A 100 -17.12 10.92 -0.52
N ILE A 101 -16.98 11.01 0.80
CA ILE A 101 -15.72 10.74 1.51
C ILE A 101 -15.74 9.34 2.11
N TYR A 102 -14.68 8.59 1.84
CA TYR A 102 -14.49 7.23 2.36
C TYR A 102 -13.17 7.10 3.09
N PHE A 103 -13.13 6.19 4.06
CA PHE A 103 -11.89 5.75 4.68
C PHE A 103 -11.79 4.23 4.67
N LYS A 104 -10.58 3.73 4.46
CA LYS A 104 -10.26 2.31 4.58
C LYS A 104 -10.04 1.98 6.04
N ASN A 105 -10.90 1.14 6.62
CA ASN A 105 -10.82 0.83 8.04
C ASN A 105 -9.82 -0.30 8.31
N GLU A 106 -8.59 0.05 8.60
CA GLU A 106 -7.51 -0.89 8.92
C GLU A 106 -7.42 -1.24 10.42
N SER A 107 -8.29 -0.65 11.27
CA SER A 107 -8.35 -0.99 12.70
C SER A 107 -8.81 -2.42 12.97
N VAL A 108 -9.44 -3.06 11.98
CA VAL A 108 -9.92 -4.45 12.06
C VAL A 108 -8.84 -5.47 11.67
N SER A 109 -7.66 -5.04 11.26
CA SER A 109 -6.54 -5.95 11.01
C SER A 109 -6.03 -6.56 12.33
N PRO A 110 -5.32 -7.72 12.29
CA PRO A 110 -4.82 -8.39 13.50
C PRO A 110 -3.97 -7.52 14.43
N VAL A 111 -3.35 -6.46 13.89
CA VAL A 111 -2.53 -5.52 14.64
C VAL A 111 -3.18 -4.14 14.83
N GLY A 112 -4.44 -3.99 14.40
CA GLY A 112 -5.17 -2.73 14.49
C GLY A 112 -4.59 -1.60 13.63
N SER A 113 -3.81 -1.91 12.58
CA SER A 113 -3.07 -0.93 11.79
C SER A 113 -2.82 -1.41 10.35
N HIS A 114 -2.75 -0.45 9.42
CA HIS A 114 -2.35 -0.70 8.02
C HIS A 114 -0.90 -1.18 7.86
N LYS A 115 -0.05 -1.00 8.88
CA LYS A 115 1.37 -1.39 8.83
C LYS A 115 1.59 -2.87 8.55
N LEU A 116 0.64 -3.74 8.95
CA LEU A 116 0.72 -5.17 8.67
C LEU A 116 0.80 -5.46 7.16
N ASN A 117 0.14 -4.65 6.33
CA ASN A 117 0.13 -4.85 4.88
C ASN A 117 1.52 -4.79 4.26
N SER A 118 2.35 -3.83 4.69
CA SER A 118 3.73 -3.70 4.22
C SER A 118 4.70 -4.60 4.98
N ALA A 119 4.48 -4.79 6.29
CA ALA A 119 5.36 -5.61 7.12
C ALA A 119 5.41 -7.08 6.67
N LEU A 120 4.28 -7.66 6.23
CA LEU A 120 4.24 -9.03 5.69
C LEU A 120 5.09 -9.17 4.42
N ALA A 121 4.99 -8.22 3.49
CA ALA A 121 5.80 -8.23 2.28
C ALA A 121 7.29 -8.06 2.58
N GLN A 122 7.63 -7.13 3.48
CA GLN A 122 9.02 -6.91 3.90
C GLN A 122 9.59 -8.16 4.57
N ALA A 123 8.85 -8.78 5.50
CA ALA A 123 9.28 -10.01 6.16
C ALA A 123 9.47 -11.17 5.16
N TYR A 124 8.59 -11.28 4.16
CA TYR A 124 8.76 -12.27 3.09
C TYR A 124 10.08 -12.06 2.35
N TYR A 125 10.35 -10.87 1.86
CA TYR A 125 11.58 -10.59 1.10
C TYR A 125 12.84 -10.72 1.96
N CYS A 126 12.82 -10.26 3.20
CA CYS A 126 13.93 -10.48 4.14
C CYS A 126 14.22 -11.99 4.32
N LYS A 127 13.17 -12.81 4.47
CA LYS A 127 13.33 -14.26 4.60
C LYS A 127 13.91 -14.93 3.35
N GLN A 128 13.59 -14.40 2.15
CA GLN A 128 14.13 -14.93 0.90
C GLN A 128 15.62 -14.61 0.69
N GLU A 129 16.07 -13.51 1.28
CA GLU A 129 17.46 -13.05 1.12
C GLU A 129 18.42 -13.57 2.22
N GLY A 130 17.89 -14.18 3.30
CA GLY A 130 18.67 -14.74 4.41
C GLY A 130 18.79 -13.75 5.54
#